data_76f1faea80c9948eb903b4c8794271d1
#
_entry.id   76f1faea80c9948eb903b4c8794271d1
#
_cell.length_a   1.000
_cell.length_b   1.000
_cell.length_c   1.000
_cell.angle_alpha   90.00
_cell.angle_beta   90.00
_cell.angle_gamma   90.00
#
_symmetry.space_group_name_H-M   'P 1'
#
loop_
_entity.id
_entity.type
_entity.pdbx_description
1 polymer ?
#
loop_
_entity_poly.entity_id
_entity_poly.type
_entity_poly.pdbx_seq_one_letter_code
_entity_poly.pdbx_strand_id
1 'polypeptide(L)'
;MQIEREQEQKIEQFFEAYYRIKKWDKQSSEVVAGVFVCIQIVLMAFPIQLLYTEENRLGILLLIGTFGMYAPLYYMLPYRILKEGKQKTMVWKKLKYLPVGLESFKKWRIRLLVRYVGKVFFACLIIQLLFSLITIYRISWANIVYVVLAGFAIPMLVNALGIILEK
;
A
#
# COMPACT_ATOMS: atom_id res chain seq x y z
N MET A 1 -4.07 21.86 -14.72
CA MET A 1 -4.15 21.82 -13.23
C MET A 1 -5.60 21.88 -12.70
N GLN A 2 -6.46 22.80 -13.17
CA GLN A 2 -7.87 22.86 -12.74
C GLN A 2 -8.69 21.65 -13.24
N ILE A 3 -8.57 21.29 -14.51
CA ILE A 3 -9.26 20.15 -15.14
C ILE A 3 -8.89 18.81 -14.46
N GLU A 4 -7.64 18.63 -14.03
CA GLU A 4 -7.23 17.41 -13.33
C GLU A 4 -7.87 17.32 -11.94
N ARG A 5 -8.00 18.42 -11.21
CA ARG A 5 -8.69 18.45 -9.91
C ARG A 5 -10.16 18.10 -10.02
N GLU A 6 -10.84 18.63 -11.03
CA GLU A 6 -12.25 18.30 -11.27
C GLU A 6 -12.46 16.82 -11.61
N GLN A 7 -11.55 16.22 -12.38
CA GLN A 7 -11.60 14.80 -12.69
C GLN A 7 -11.33 13.94 -11.45
N GLU A 8 -10.40 14.34 -10.60
CA GLU A 8 -10.13 13.65 -9.33
C GLU A 8 -11.33 13.71 -8.40
N GLN A 9 -11.99 14.86 -8.27
CA GLN A 9 -13.20 14.99 -7.47
C GLN A 9 -14.33 14.09 -7.96
N LYS A 10 -14.52 13.97 -9.29
CA LYS A 10 -15.50 13.05 -9.87
C LYS A 10 -15.19 11.59 -9.56
N ILE A 11 -13.91 11.20 -9.58
CA ILE A 11 -13.47 9.86 -9.20
C ILE A 11 -13.76 9.60 -7.72
N GLU A 12 -13.43 10.53 -6.84
CA GLU A 12 -13.67 10.42 -5.40
C GLU A 12 -15.17 10.31 -5.11
N GLN A 13 -15.99 11.17 -5.69
CA GLN A 13 -17.45 11.13 -5.56
C GLN A 13 -18.05 9.81 -6.04
N PHE A 14 -17.54 9.27 -7.16
CA PHE A 14 -17.97 7.95 -7.63
C PHE A 14 -17.69 6.86 -6.60
N PHE A 15 -16.48 6.82 -6.03
CA PHE A 15 -16.13 5.83 -5.03
C PHE A 15 -16.88 6.04 -3.71
N GLU A 16 -17.09 7.27 -3.28
CA GLU A 16 -17.89 7.56 -2.10
C GLU A 16 -19.33 7.06 -2.27
N ALA A 17 -19.96 7.37 -3.40
CA ALA A 17 -21.31 6.90 -3.70
C ALA A 17 -21.38 5.38 -3.78
N TYR A 18 -20.41 4.73 -4.44
CA TYR A 18 -20.36 3.29 -4.57
C TYR A 18 -20.15 2.59 -3.21
N TYR A 19 -19.20 3.05 -2.39
CA TYR A 19 -18.90 2.44 -1.09
C TYR A 19 -19.84 2.88 0.03
N ARG A 20 -20.64 3.91 -0.17
CA ARG A 20 -21.76 4.21 0.71
C ARG A 20 -22.75 3.05 0.77
N ILE A 21 -22.95 2.37 -0.36
CA ILE A 21 -23.86 1.22 -0.48
C ILE A 21 -23.13 -0.09 -0.12
N LYS A 22 -21.85 -0.23 -0.50
CA LYS A 22 -21.05 -1.47 -0.33
C LYS A 22 -19.89 -1.31 0.65
N LYS A 23 -20.19 -0.80 1.83
CA LYS A 23 -19.23 -0.51 2.89
C LYS A 23 -18.35 -1.72 3.27
N TRP A 24 -18.94 -2.91 3.30
CA TRP A 24 -18.27 -4.15 3.70
C TRP A 24 -17.12 -4.56 2.78
N ASP A 25 -17.26 -4.40 1.47
CA ASP A 25 -16.20 -4.77 0.52
C ASP A 25 -14.95 -3.92 0.67
N LYS A 26 -15.12 -2.63 0.99
CA LYS A 26 -14.03 -1.72 1.30
C LYS A 26 -13.39 -2.05 2.64
N GLN A 27 -14.22 -2.19 3.69
CA GLN A 27 -13.73 -2.48 5.04
C GLN A 27 -12.97 -3.81 5.12
N SER A 28 -13.44 -4.87 4.46
CA SER A 28 -12.72 -6.15 4.45
C SER A 28 -11.32 -6.03 3.84
N SER A 29 -11.18 -5.30 2.74
CA SER A 29 -9.88 -5.07 2.12
C SER A 29 -8.96 -4.20 2.97
N GLU A 30 -9.51 -3.17 3.63
CA GLU A 30 -8.75 -2.31 4.55
C GLU A 30 -8.28 -3.08 5.79
N VAL A 31 -9.12 -3.96 6.35
CA VAL A 31 -8.76 -4.84 7.48
C VAL A 31 -7.62 -5.78 7.08
N VAL A 32 -7.74 -6.45 5.92
CA VAL A 32 -6.67 -7.34 5.44
C VAL A 32 -5.37 -6.56 5.20
N ALA A 33 -5.44 -5.39 4.56
CA ALA A 33 -4.28 -4.53 4.39
C ALA A 33 -3.68 -4.12 5.75
N GLY A 34 -4.52 -3.80 6.74
CA GLY A 34 -4.09 -3.48 8.10
C GLY A 34 -3.38 -4.64 8.78
N VAL A 35 -3.85 -5.87 8.63
CA VAL A 35 -3.17 -7.06 9.17
C VAL A 35 -1.77 -7.20 8.57
N PHE A 36 -1.62 -7.05 7.24
CA PHE A 36 -0.30 -7.09 6.60
C PHE A 36 0.63 -5.97 7.09
N VAL A 37 0.10 -4.76 7.31
CA VAL A 37 0.86 -3.65 7.90
C VAL A 37 1.29 -3.98 9.32
N CYS A 38 0.41 -4.52 10.16
CA CYS A 38 0.76 -4.92 11.53
C CYS A 38 1.89 -5.97 11.53
N ILE A 39 1.80 -6.98 10.67
CA ILE A 39 2.85 -8.00 10.53
C ILE A 39 4.16 -7.35 10.06
N GLN A 40 4.10 -6.46 9.08
CA GLN A 40 5.27 -5.72 8.59
C GLN A 40 5.92 -4.89 9.70
N ILE A 41 5.11 -4.16 10.48
CA ILE A 41 5.59 -3.37 11.63
C ILE A 41 6.26 -4.27 12.66
N VAL A 42 5.65 -5.41 13.01
CA VAL A 42 6.23 -6.36 13.96
C VAL A 42 7.55 -6.91 13.45
N LEU A 43 7.63 -7.31 12.18
CA LEU A 43 8.88 -7.79 11.56
C LEU A 43 9.97 -6.71 11.53
N MET A 44 9.60 -5.45 11.42
CA MET A 44 10.54 -4.33 11.39
C MET A 44 10.92 -3.83 12.79
N ALA A 45 10.01 -3.91 13.76
CA ALA A 45 10.21 -3.43 15.12
C ALA A 45 10.81 -4.48 16.05
N PHE A 46 10.49 -5.76 15.85
CA PHE A 46 11.17 -6.82 16.57
C PHE A 46 12.66 -6.69 16.29
N PRO A 47 13.52 -6.85 17.30
CA PRO A 47 14.93 -6.55 17.13
C PRO A 47 15.48 -7.40 15.98
N ILE A 48 15.28 -6.88 14.82
CA ILE A 48 15.89 -7.30 13.56
C ILE A 48 17.36 -7.61 13.80
N GLN A 49 17.95 -6.93 14.77
CA GLN A 49 19.32 -7.12 15.23
C GLN A 49 19.59 -8.49 15.92
N LEU A 50 18.61 -9.09 16.57
CA LEU A 50 18.75 -10.43 17.19
C LEU A 50 18.52 -11.55 16.17
N LEU A 51 17.73 -11.29 15.13
CA LEU A 51 17.43 -12.25 14.07
C LEU A 51 18.33 -12.06 12.82
N TYR A 52 19.08 -10.95 12.75
CA TYR A 52 20.02 -10.67 11.65
C TYR A 52 21.36 -11.39 11.85
N THR A 53 21.32 -12.70 12.00
CA THR A 53 22.47 -13.51 11.60
C THR A 53 22.59 -13.42 10.08
N GLU A 54 23.80 -13.45 9.53
CA GLU A 54 24.01 -13.37 8.07
C GLU A 54 23.19 -14.43 7.33
N GLU A 55 22.99 -15.60 7.93
CA GLU A 55 22.23 -16.72 7.38
C GLU A 55 20.73 -16.44 7.22
N ASN A 56 20.11 -15.70 8.15
CA ASN A 56 18.65 -15.46 8.15
C ASN A 56 18.25 -14.13 7.49
N ARG A 57 19.23 -13.29 7.19
CA ARG A 57 19.00 -11.92 6.68
C ARG A 57 18.13 -11.90 5.42
N LEU A 58 18.45 -12.75 4.45
CA LEU A 58 17.74 -12.80 3.18
C LEU A 58 16.27 -13.22 3.37
N GLY A 59 16.03 -14.22 4.23
CA GLY A 59 14.69 -14.70 4.53
C GLY A 59 13.81 -13.62 5.16
N ILE A 60 14.35 -12.84 6.11
CA ILE A 60 13.64 -11.75 6.78
C ILE A 60 13.33 -10.62 5.78
N LEU A 61 14.29 -10.25 4.92
CA LEU A 61 14.06 -9.23 3.90
C LEU A 61 13.00 -9.65 2.88
N LEU A 62 12.97 -10.92 2.48
CA LEU A 62 11.93 -11.47 1.63
C LEU A 62 10.55 -11.42 2.30
N LEU A 63 10.47 -11.75 3.58
CA LEU A 63 9.20 -11.62 4.34
C LEU A 63 8.73 -10.17 4.40
N ILE A 64 9.60 -9.25 4.80
CA ILE A 64 9.28 -7.81 4.84
C ILE A 64 8.82 -7.31 3.47
N GLY A 65 9.52 -7.69 2.40
CA GLY A 65 9.17 -7.35 1.03
C GLY A 65 7.82 -7.92 0.60
N THR A 66 7.55 -9.16 0.97
CA THR A 66 6.27 -9.83 0.67
C THR A 66 5.10 -9.10 1.33
N PHE A 67 5.17 -8.82 2.63
CA PHE A 67 4.12 -8.07 3.33
C PHE A 67 4.02 -6.64 2.85
N GLY A 68 5.15 -5.99 2.54
CA GLY A 68 5.19 -4.67 1.91
C GLY A 68 4.51 -4.63 0.54
N MET A 69 4.54 -5.72 -0.23
CA MET A 69 3.81 -5.83 -1.51
C MET A 69 2.32 -6.07 -1.33
N TYR A 70 1.94 -6.97 -0.43
CA TYR A 70 0.53 -7.35 -0.27
C TYR A 70 -0.30 -6.27 0.42
N ALA A 71 0.24 -5.54 1.40
CA ALA A 71 -0.48 -4.49 2.10
C ALA A 71 -1.07 -3.42 1.14
N PRO A 72 -0.28 -2.75 0.28
CA PRO A 72 -0.81 -1.79 -0.67
C PRO A 72 -1.67 -2.45 -1.76
N LEU A 73 -1.38 -3.69 -2.17
CA LEU A 73 -2.20 -4.43 -3.13
C LEU A 73 -3.64 -4.59 -2.61
N TYR A 74 -3.81 -5.07 -1.37
CA TYR A 74 -5.13 -5.24 -0.75
C TYR A 74 -5.80 -3.90 -0.48
N TYR A 75 -5.06 -2.88 -0.04
CA TYR A 75 -5.59 -1.54 0.12
C TYR A 75 -6.15 -0.97 -1.20
N MET A 76 -5.47 -1.24 -2.32
CA MET A 76 -5.86 -0.75 -3.64
C MET A 76 -6.91 -1.63 -4.33
N LEU A 77 -7.18 -2.83 -3.83
CA LEU A 77 -8.11 -3.78 -4.43
C LEU A 77 -9.51 -3.21 -4.66
N PRO A 78 -10.15 -2.49 -3.70
CA PRO A 78 -11.45 -1.86 -3.91
C PRO A 78 -11.47 -0.87 -5.08
N TYR A 79 -10.35 -0.21 -5.32
CA TYR A 79 -10.21 0.78 -6.40
C TYR A 79 -9.81 0.16 -7.75
N ARG A 80 -9.67 -1.17 -7.80
CA ARG A 80 -9.36 -1.94 -9.01
C ARG A 80 -10.53 -2.78 -9.48
N ILE A 81 -11.24 -3.42 -8.56
CA ILE A 81 -12.28 -4.41 -8.82
C ILE A 81 -13.55 -4.02 -8.07
N LEU A 82 -14.64 -3.86 -8.82
CA LEU A 82 -15.99 -3.71 -8.28
C LEU A 82 -16.68 -5.06 -8.24
N LYS A 83 -17.32 -5.37 -7.12
CA LYS A 83 -18.14 -6.57 -6.98
C LYS A 83 -19.62 -6.20 -7.13
N GLU A 84 -20.27 -6.73 -8.14
CA GLU A 84 -21.72 -6.60 -8.36
C GLU A 84 -22.37 -7.97 -8.29
N GLY A 85 -22.90 -8.29 -7.11
CA GLY A 85 -23.40 -9.65 -6.83
C GLY A 85 -22.27 -10.68 -6.93
N LYS A 86 -22.43 -11.67 -7.80
CA LYS A 86 -21.41 -12.71 -8.08
C LYS A 86 -20.36 -12.28 -9.13
N GLN A 87 -20.60 -11.17 -9.83
CA GLN A 87 -19.70 -10.71 -10.89
C GLN A 87 -18.64 -9.75 -10.37
N LYS A 88 -17.41 -9.95 -10.84
CA LYS A 88 -16.28 -9.05 -10.59
C LYS A 88 -16.00 -8.25 -11.86
N THR A 89 -16.12 -6.93 -11.80
CA THR A 89 -15.91 -6.05 -12.94
C THR A 89 -14.75 -5.11 -12.62
N MET A 90 -13.89 -4.88 -13.59
CA MET A 90 -12.81 -3.90 -13.42
C MET A 90 -13.39 -2.48 -13.35
N VAL A 91 -12.93 -1.67 -12.40
CA VAL A 91 -13.40 -0.29 -12.19
C VAL A 91 -13.35 0.53 -13.47
N TRP A 92 -12.25 0.44 -14.24
CA TRP A 92 -12.06 1.21 -15.45
C TRP A 92 -13.12 0.93 -16.54
N LYS A 93 -13.70 -0.27 -16.58
CA LYS A 93 -14.79 -0.60 -17.52
C LYS A 93 -16.05 0.22 -17.22
N LYS A 94 -16.29 0.55 -15.95
CA LYS A 94 -17.42 1.40 -15.54
C LYS A 94 -17.11 2.89 -15.64
N LEU A 95 -15.88 3.27 -15.39
CA LEU A 95 -15.43 4.65 -15.55
C LEU A 95 -15.51 5.15 -17.02
N LYS A 96 -15.59 4.24 -18.01
CA LYS A 96 -15.86 4.63 -19.41
C LYS A 96 -17.15 5.40 -19.60
N TYR A 97 -18.11 5.23 -18.70
CA TYR A 97 -19.39 5.96 -18.72
C TYR A 97 -19.33 7.30 -17.99
N LEU A 98 -18.25 7.59 -17.31
CA LEU A 98 -17.99 8.89 -16.69
C LEU A 98 -17.04 9.69 -17.60
N PRO A 99 -17.13 11.01 -17.61
CA PRO A 99 -16.22 11.88 -18.35
C PRO A 99 -14.84 11.96 -17.65
N VAL A 100 -14.23 10.80 -17.41
CA VAL A 100 -12.94 10.67 -16.73
C VAL A 100 -11.99 9.88 -17.62
N GLY A 101 -10.86 10.49 -17.95
CA GLY A 101 -9.82 9.81 -18.73
C GLY A 101 -9.12 8.70 -17.93
N LEU A 102 -8.79 7.59 -18.61
CA LEU A 102 -8.05 6.48 -18.01
C LEU A 102 -6.73 6.94 -17.38
N GLU A 103 -6.03 7.87 -18.01
CA GLU A 103 -4.78 8.45 -17.51
C GLU A 103 -4.96 9.19 -16.18
N SER A 104 -6.04 9.97 -16.05
CA SER A 104 -6.36 10.67 -14.82
C SER A 104 -6.70 9.70 -13.68
N PHE A 105 -7.38 8.61 -14.01
CA PHE A 105 -7.66 7.54 -13.06
C PHE A 105 -6.39 6.83 -12.59
N LYS A 106 -5.46 6.49 -13.50
CA LYS A 106 -4.17 5.90 -13.15
C LYS A 106 -3.35 6.83 -12.26
N LYS A 107 -3.25 8.11 -12.61
CA LYS A 107 -2.55 9.13 -11.80
C LYS A 107 -3.14 9.25 -10.40
N TRP A 108 -4.47 9.27 -10.29
CA TRP A 108 -5.16 9.31 -9.00
C TRP A 108 -4.83 8.06 -8.15
N ARG A 109 -4.86 6.87 -8.73
CA ARG A 109 -4.48 5.62 -8.03
C ARG A 109 -3.02 5.62 -7.56
N ILE A 110 -2.10 6.12 -8.37
CA ILE A 110 -0.69 6.25 -7.98
C ILE A 110 -0.55 7.21 -6.80
N ARG A 111 -1.24 8.36 -6.81
CA ARG A 111 -1.23 9.28 -5.65
C ARG A 111 -1.80 8.64 -4.39
N LEU A 112 -2.87 7.87 -4.53
CA LEU A 112 -3.46 7.14 -3.41
C LEU A 112 -2.47 6.11 -2.84
N LEU A 113 -1.79 5.36 -3.71
CA LEU A 113 -0.73 4.42 -3.35
C LEU A 113 0.41 5.11 -2.60
N VAL A 114 0.92 6.22 -3.13
CA VAL A 114 2.00 7.00 -2.50
C VAL A 114 1.59 7.50 -1.11
N ARG A 115 0.38 8.03 -0.98
CA ARG A 115 -0.15 8.47 0.32
C ARG A 115 -0.26 7.33 1.32
N TYR A 116 -0.72 6.16 0.89
CA TYR A 116 -0.85 4.98 1.75
C TYR A 116 0.52 4.48 2.20
N VAL A 117 1.43 4.22 1.25
CA VAL A 117 2.79 3.75 1.55
C VAL A 117 3.55 4.75 2.41
N GLY A 118 3.40 6.05 2.14
CA GLY A 118 3.98 7.11 2.96
C GLY A 118 3.50 7.06 4.41
N LYS A 119 2.19 6.92 4.65
CA LYS A 119 1.64 6.80 6.02
C LYS A 119 2.20 5.58 6.76
N VAL A 120 2.26 4.42 6.08
CA VAL A 120 2.81 3.19 6.66
C VAL A 120 4.30 3.36 6.98
N PHE A 121 5.05 3.95 6.06
CA PHE A 121 6.47 4.24 6.23
C PHE A 121 6.73 5.14 7.46
N PHE A 122 5.99 6.24 7.60
CA PHE A 122 6.12 7.12 8.76
C PHE A 122 5.73 6.43 10.06
N ALA A 123 4.68 5.62 10.06
CA ALA A 123 4.30 4.83 11.24
C ALA A 123 5.41 3.85 11.63
N CYS A 124 6.00 3.15 10.66
CA CYS A 124 7.14 2.25 10.91
C CYS A 124 8.35 3.00 11.46
N LEU A 125 8.67 4.18 10.90
CA LEU A 125 9.79 5.01 11.41
C LEU A 125 9.58 5.43 12.85
N ILE A 126 8.38 5.91 13.21
CA ILE A 126 8.07 6.33 14.58
C ILE A 126 8.23 5.15 15.54
N ILE A 127 7.69 3.98 15.19
CA ILE A 127 7.79 2.78 16.03
C ILE A 127 9.26 2.36 16.16
N GLN A 128 10.03 2.41 15.10
CA GLN A 128 11.45 2.05 15.14
C GLN A 128 12.26 3.02 15.98
N LEU A 129 11.97 4.32 15.94
CA LEU A 129 12.59 5.32 16.81
C LEU A 129 12.25 5.08 18.28
N LEU A 130 10.98 4.78 18.59
CA LEU A 130 10.56 4.45 19.95
C LEU A 130 11.28 3.20 20.47
N PHE A 131 11.38 2.15 19.67
CA PHE A 131 12.13 0.94 20.04
C PHE A 131 13.62 1.22 20.24
N SER A 132 14.24 2.08 19.42
CA SER A 132 15.66 2.43 19.55
C SER A 132 15.95 3.23 20.82
N LEU A 133 14.98 3.97 21.33
CA LEU A 133 15.09 4.70 22.62
C LEU A 133 14.98 3.77 23.82
N ILE A 134 14.19 2.69 23.71
CA ILE A 134 13.96 1.72 24.78
C ILE A 134 15.06 0.66 24.83
N THR A 135 15.59 0.27 23.68
CA THR A 135 16.63 -0.75 23.57
C THR A 135 17.99 -0.08 23.39
N ILE A 136 18.97 -0.48 24.21
CA ILE A 136 20.39 0.00 24.15
C ILE A 136 21.08 -0.42 22.82
N TYR A 137 20.38 -1.08 21.91
CA TYR A 137 20.93 -1.60 20.68
C TYR A 137 21.12 -0.50 19.63
N ARG A 138 22.35 -0.38 19.13
CA ARG A 138 22.67 0.53 18.04
C ARG A 138 22.07 0.01 16.73
N ILE A 139 21.22 0.82 16.11
CA ILE A 139 20.65 0.52 14.80
C ILE A 139 21.76 0.64 13.73
N SER A 140 22.00 -0.42 12.96
CA SER A 140 22.90 -0.36 11.82
C SER A 140 22.23 0.38 10.66
N TRP A 141 22.86 1.44 10.16
CA TRP A 141 22.37 2.20 8.99
C TRP A 141 22.18 1.32 7.75
N ALA A 142 23.07 0.35 7.54
CA ALA A 142 22.95 -0.61 6.44
C ALA A 142 21.64 -1.39 6.52
N ASN A 143 21.26 -1.84 7.71
CA ASN A 143 20.00 -2.58 7.91
C ASN A 143 18.77 -1.70 7.66
N ILE A 144 18.81 -0.43 8.04
CA ILE A 144 17.73 0.52 7.74
C ILE A 144 17.56 0.64 6.22
N VAL A 145 18.64 0.82 5.47
CA VAL A 145 18.59 0.93 4.00
C VAL A 145 17.96 -0.31 3.38
N TYR A 146 18.38 -1.51 3.79
CA TYR A 146 17.82 -2.77 3.26
C TYR A 146 16.33 -2.90 3.57
N VAL A 147 15.91 -2.56 4.78
CA VAL A 147 14.51 -2.61 5.20
C VAL A 147 13.66 -1.61 4.43
N VAL A 148 14.15 -0.40 4.21
CA VAL A 148 13.46 0.63 3.41
C VAL A 148 13.33 0.19 1.95
N LEU A 149 14.39 -0.35 1.37
CA LEU A 149 14.35 -0.85 -0.01
C LEU A 149 13.39 -2.03 -0.16
N ALA A 150 13.54 -3.07 0.67
CA ALA A 150 12.73 -4.27 0.57
C ALA A 150 11.27 -4.04 0.99
N GLY A 151 11.03 -3.28 2.06
CA GLY A 151 9.70 -3.10 2.63
C GLY A 151 8.86 -2.01 1.97
N PHE A 152 9.46 -1.03 1.32
CA PHE A 152 8.74 0.12 0.77
C PHE A 152 9.07 0.45 -0.68
N ALA A 153 10.35 0.65 -1.03
CA ALA A 153 10.71 1.13 -2.35
C ALA A 153 10.38 0.11 -3.45
N ILE A 154 10.82 -1.13 -3.31
CA ILE A 154 10.53 -2.19 -4.29
C ILE A 154 9.03 -2.49 -4.37
N PRO A 155 8.30 -2.72 -3.25
CA PRO A 155 6.87 -2.91 -3.27
C PRO A 155 6.08 -1.76 -3.89
N MET A 156 6.47 -0.53 -3.62
CA MET A 156 5.85 0.66 -4.22
C MET A 156 6.04 0.69 -5.74
N LEU A 157 7.27 0.44 -6.22
CA LEU A 157 7.57 0.41 -7.65
C LEU A 157 6.79 -0.70 -8.36
N VAL A 158 6.74 -1.90 -7.81
CA VAL A 158 5.99 -3.03 -8.41
C VAL A 158 4.50 -2.72 -8.48
N ASN A 159 3.90 -2.19 -7.42
CA ASN A 159 2.48 -1.81 -7.42
C ASN A 159 2.20 -0.65 -8.39
N ALA A 160 3.08 0.35 -8.47
CA ALA A 160 2.95 1.46 -9.41
C ALA A 160 3.05 1.00 -10.87
N LEU A 161 4.01 0.12 -11.19
CA LEU A 161 4.12 -0.50 -12.51
C LEU A 161 2.87 -1.30 -12.85
N GLY A 162 2.31 -2.06 -11.90
CA GLY A 162 1.05 -2.76 -12.08
C GLY A 162 -0.10 -1.84 -12.47
N ILE A 163 -0.19 -0.62 -11.89
CA ILE A 163 -1.20 0.39 -12.24
C ILE A 163 -0.96 0.95 -13.65
N ILE A 164 0.29 1.23 -14.00
CA ILE A 164 0.66 1.82 -15.30
C ILE A 164 0.37 0.82 -16.44
N LEU A 165 0.69 -0.45 -16.24
CA LEU A 165 0.55 -1.50 -17.25
C LEU A 165 -0.89 -2.00 -17.42
N GLU A 166 -1.83 -1.62 -16.55
CA GLU A 166 -3.25 -1.93 -16.75
C GLU A 166 -3.76 -1.30 -18.05
N LYS A 167 -4.24 -2.16 -18.98
CA LYS A 167 -4.85 -1.77 -20.26
C LYS A 167 -6.36 -1.62 -20.14
#